data_e9074e6530ac3b9bf049ccae846d5dad
#
_entry.id   e9074e6530ac3b9bf049ccae846d5dad
#
_cell.length_a   1.000
_cell.length_b   1.000
_cell.length_c   1.000
_cell.angle_alpha   90.00
_cell.angle_beta   90.00
_cell.angle_gamma   90.00
#
_symmetry.space_group_name_H-M   'P 1'
#
loop_
_entity.id
_entity.type
_entity.pdbx_description
1 polymer ?
#
loop_
_entity_poly.entity_id
_entity_poly.type
_entity_poly.pdbx_seq_one_letter_code
_entity_poly.pdbx_strand_id
1 'polypeptide(L)'
;MSTTRRFATRRFGLRRTAAGVTAFTALLALTMLGSPGASAAPDDARTEHDRVAAEVSGLAERLRGAEERLEQMTLRAEEASGVVLATEAALVTAQQHADAIAAELAAVRAEVEKTQEDVATIGREAYMGADEALSEMEMVLHADGPGELIQQAATLDHLGKERATVLEDLQVTEAREARLDREAKAAVAERDAATKKAQEAKTVADQLLAEAQAEFDALTAEKAALEAQLREAEIKMLAVQGDADPAATWTRLDAAEKSVSTLSASGGGIAPTQGRVTSCYGARWGTMHLGVDIAAPIGTPVFTPEPGVVLQAGPASGFGLAVAVQHPDGAITVYGHVNQFFVQAGQVVTAGQQIAEVGNKGQSTGPHLHFEVHHGGLYASRDNPVPWLAERGVSLGGSCG
;
A
#
# COMPACT_ATOMS: atom_id res chain seq x y z
N MET A 1 -28.73 23.78 35.82
CA MET A 1 -28.56 24.74 34.72
C MET A 1 -27.79 24.05 33.63
N SER A 2 -28.51 23.53 32.64
CA SER A 2 -28.00 22.68 31.56
C SER A 2 -27.94 23.52 30.29
N THR A 3 -26.75 23.72 29.73
CA THR A 3 -26.54 24.44 28.46
C THR A 3 -26.18 23.45 27.38
N THR A 4 -27.19 23.04 26.64
CA THR A 4 -27.09 22.24 25.41
C THR A 4 -26.56 23.13 24.28
N ARG A 5 -25.31 22.91 23.86
CA ARG A 5 -24.76 23.50 22.61
C ARG A 5 -25.23 22.67 21.42
N ARG A 6 -26.11 23.25 20.60
CA ARG A 6 -26.47 22.72 19.28
C ARG A 6 -25.32 22.90 18.33
N PHE A 7 -24.77 21.78 17.83
CA PHE A 7 -23.86 21.77 16.67
C PHE A 7 -24.69 21.98 15.40
N ALA A 8 -24.48 23.11 14.76
CA ALA A 8 -25.03 23.39 13.44
C ALA A 8 -24.17 22.65 12.40
N THR A 9 -24.71 21.61 11.78
CA THR A 9 -24.15 20.95 10.62
C THR A 9 -24.26 21.87 9.40
N ARG A 10 -23.17 22.58 9.09
CA ARG A 10 -23.02 23.23 7.79
C ARG A 10 -22.83 22.16 6.72
N ARG A 11 -23.85 21.92 5.92
CA ARG A 11 -23.70 21.18 4.65
C ARG A 11 -22.88 22.04 3.70
N PHE A 12 -21.58 21.77 3.59
CA PHE A 12 -20.78 22.25 2.48
C PHE A 12 -21.12 21.39 1.26
N GLY A 13 -21.91 21.94 0.36
CA GLY A 13 -22.11 21.39 -0.98
C GLY A 13 -20.83 21.61 -1.78
N LEU A 14 -19.99 20.57 -1.89
CA LEU A 14 -18.88 20.55 -2.82
C LEU A 14 -19.44 20.57 -4.24
N ARG A 15 -19.37 21.72 -4.89
CA ARG A 15 -19.51 21.81 -6.35
C ARG A 15 -18.18 21.34 -6.95
N ARG A 16 -18.16 20.10 -7.41
CA ARG A 16 -17.06 19.55 -8.21
C ARG A 16 -17.08 20.22 -9.57
N THR A 17 -16.02 20.92 -9.91
CA THR A 17 -15.77 21.36 -11.28
C THR A 17 -14.97 20.25 -11.98
N ALA A 18 -15.59 19.56 -12.92
CA ALA A 18 -14.89 18.75 -13.91
C ALA A 18 -14.09 19.71 -14.82
N ALA A 19 -12.80 19.89 -14.49
CA ALA A 19 -12.02 21.01 -15.04
C ALA A 19 -11.49 20.78 -16.47
N GLY A 20 -11.65 19.59 -17.04
CA GLY A 20 -11.07 19.27 -18.35
C GLY A 20 -11.98 19.59 -19.56
N VAL A 21 -13.25 19.19 -19.49
CA VAL A 21 -14.18 19.34 -20.62
C VAL A 21 -14.87 20.72 -20.63
N THR A 22 -14.99 21.36 -19.45
CA THR A 22 -15.64 22.69 -19.35
C THR A 22 -14.77 23.85 -19.84
N ALA A 23 -13.43 23.72 -19.91
CA ALA A 23 -12.55 24.78 -20.37
C ALA A 23 -12.64 24.98 -21.90
N PHE A 24 -12.74 23.89 -22.67
CA PHE A 24 -12.84 23.97 -24.13
C PHE A 24 -14.17 24.55 -24.60
N THR A 25 -15.28 24.13 -23.98
CA THR A 25 -16.62 24.67 -24.26
C THR A 25 -16.76 26.13 -23.78
N ALA A 26 -16.11 26.54 -22.69
CA ALA A 26 -16.09 27.94 -22.22
C ALA A 26 -15.23 28.85 -23.11
N LEU A 27 -14.12 28.34 -23.67
CA LEU A 27 -13.25 29.09 -24.57
C LEU A 27 -13.94 29.34 -25.92
N LEU A 28 -14.68 28.36 -26.43
CA LEU A 28 -15.50 28.50 -27.65
C LEU A 28 -16.63 29.52 -27.48
N ALA A 29 -17.21 29.66 -26.29
CA ALA A 29 -18.26 30.64 -25.98
C ALA A 29 -17.71 32.08 -25.82
N LEU A 30 -16.43 32.23 -25.38
CA LEU A 30 -15.84 33.55 -25.09
C LEU A 30 -15.41 34.30 -26.37
N THR A 31 -15.21 33.62 -27.50
CA THR A 31 -14.84 34.25 -28.76
C THR A 31 -16.00 35.02 -29.44
N MET A 32 -17.24 34.86 -28.95
CA MET A 32 -18.43 35.52 -29.49
C MET A 32 -18.66 36.94 -28.94
N LEU A 33 -17.90 37.46 -27.95
CA LEU A 33 -18.12 38.74 -27.29
C LEU A 33 -17.32 39.93 -27.89
N GLY A 34 -16.63 39.76 -29.02
CA GLY A 34 -15.69 40.76 -29.47
C GLY A 34 -15.66 41.11 -30.97
N SER A 35 -16.82 41.29 -31.65
CA SER A 35 -16.81 41.95 -32.99
C SER A 35 -18.07 42.80 -33.20
N PRO A 36 -17.97 44.14 -33.12
CA PRO A 36 -19.04 45.00 -33.58
C PRO A 36 -19.00 45.10 -35.09
N GLY A 37 -19.78 44.26 -35.80
CA GLY A 37 -19.86 44.33 -37.24
C GLY A 37 -20.47 43.11 -37.95
N ALA A 38 -21.02 42.14 -37.23
CA ALA A 38 -21.64 40.98 -37.84
C ALA A 38 -23.01 41.34 -38.43
N SER A 39 -23.08 41.48 -39.75
CA SER A 39 -24.29 41.34 -40.55
C SER A 39 -25.03 40.08 -40.09
N ALA A 40 -26.35 40.17 -39.84
CA ALA A 40 -27.16 39.03 -39.40
C ALA A 40 -26.88 37.80 -40.26
N ALA A 41 -26.29 36.76 -39.70
CA ALA A 41 -26.11 35.47 -40.35
C ALA A 41 -27.48 34.92 -40.77
N PRO A 42 -27.60 34.23 -41.93
CA PRO A 42 -28.84 33.60 -42.35
C PRO A 42 -29.36 32.67 -41.25
N ASP A 43 -30.67 32.56 -41.08
CA ASP A 43 -31.31 31.72 -40.04
C ASP A 43 -30.83 30.26 -40.10
N ASP A 44 -30.47 29.75 -41.30
CA ASP A 44 -29.88 28.41 -41.51
C ASP A 44 -28.51 28.24 -40.82
N ALA A 45 -27.67 29.28 -40.82
CA ALA A 45 -26.35 29.22 -40.17
C ALA A 45 -26.43 29.22 -38.63
N ARG A 46 -27.38 29.94 -38.08
CA ARG A 46 -27.67 29.93 -36.63
C ARG A 46 -28.22 28.57 -36.18
N THR A 47 -29.13 27.98 -36.94
CA THR A 47 -29.72 26.68 -36.65
C THR A 47 -28.66 25.58 -36.69
N GLU A 48 -27.73 25.63 -37.66
CA GLU A 48 -26.62 24.66 -37.73
C GLU A 48 -25.60 24.83 -36.57
N HIS A 49 -25.28 26.08 -36.20
CA HIS A 49 -24.46 26.38 -35.03
C HIS A 49 -25.09 25.78 -33.74
N ASP A 50 -26.36 26.03 -33.48
CA ASP A 50 -27.05 25.56 -32.27
C ASP A 50 -27.17 24.03 -32.27
N ARG A 51 -27.33 23.40 -33.42
CA ARG A 51 -27.35 21.95 -33.55
C ARG A 51 -25.98 21.33 -33.21
N VAL A 52 -24.88 21.87 -33.76
CA VAL A 52 -23.53 21.38 -33.45
C VAL A 52 -23.13 21.67 -32.00
N ALA A 53 -23.55 22.80 -31.43
CA ALA A 53 -23.33 23.11 -30.02
C ALA A 53 -24.02 22.10 -29.08
N ALA A 54 -25.26 21.72 -29.42
CA ALA A 54 -25.97 20.69 -28.67
C ALA A 54 -25.32 19.32 -28.80
N GLU A 55 -24.80 18.96 -30.00
CA GLU A 55 -24.04 17.73 -30.23
C GLU A 55 -22.75 17.69 -29.40
N VAL A 56 -21.94 18.74 -29.41
CA VAL A 56 -20.72 18.87 -28.57
C VAL A 56 -21.05 18.71 -27.10
N SER A 57 -22.09 19.42 -26.61
CA SER A 57 -22.50 19.33 -25.21
C SER A 57 -22.98 17.93 -24.82
N GLY A 58 -23.74 17.26 -25.68
CA GLY A 58 -24.21 15.89 -25.43
C GLY A 58 -23.08 14.85 -25.43
N LEU A 59 -22.11 14.99 -26.32
CA LEU A 59 -20.92 14.13 -26.37
C LEU A 59 -20.01 14.35 -25.16
N ALA A 60 -19.80 15.59 -24.75
CA ALA A 60 -19.02 15.93 -23.56
C ALA A 60 -19.65 15.36 -22.28
N GLU A 61 -20.99 15.38 -22.16
CA GLU A 61 -21.70 14.76 -21.03
C GLU A 61 -21.54 13.23 -21.00
N ARG A 62 -21.66 12.58 -22.18
CA ARG A 62 -21.49 11.13 -22.29
C ARG A 62 -20.05 10.71 -21.99
N LEU A 63 -19.05 11.46 -22.47
CA LEU A 63 -17.64 11.24 -22.19
C LEU A 63 -17.38 11.31 -20.69
N ARG A 64 -17.87 12.36 -20.02
CA ARG A 64 -17.74 12.50 -18.56
C ARG A 64 -18.38 11.32 -17.82
N GLY A 65 -19.57 10.87 -18.25
CA GLY A 65 -20.21 9.71 -17.65
C GLY A 65 -19.43 8.40 -17.85
N ALA A 66 -18.74 8.23 -18.99
CA ALA A 66 -17.85 7.09 -19.20
C ALA A 66 -16.59 7.17 -18.34
N GLU A 67 -15.99 8.35 -18.21
CA GLU A 67 -14.85 8.59 -17.32
C GLU A 67 -15.16 8.32 -15.86
N GLU A 68 -16.31 8.78 -15.37
CA GLU A 68 -16.76 8.51 -13.99
C GLU A 68 -16.95 7.00 -13.74
N ARG A 69 -17.52 6.26 -14.71
CA ARG A 69 -17.67 4.80 -14.58
C ARG A 69 -16.32 4.10 -14.57
N LEU A 70 -15.39 4.48 -15.44
CA LEU A 70 -14.02 3.94 -15.46
C LEU A 70 -13.31 4.20 -14.12
N GLU A 71 -13.39 5.42 -13.59
CA GLU A 71 -12.79 5.76 -12.30
C GLU A 71 -13.39 4.91 -11.17
N GLN A 72 -14.72 4.74 -11.13
CA GLN A 72 -15.37 3.87 -10.15
C GLN A 72 -14.87 2.43 -10.18
N MET A 73 -14.71 1.87 -11.39
CA MET A 73 -14.22 0.50 -11.56
C MET A 73 -12.78 0.36 -11.13
N THR A 74 -11.93 1.32 -11.50
CA THR A 74 -10.51 1.34 -11.08
C THR A 74 -10.40 1.36 -9.56
N LEU A 75 -11.14 2.25 -8.88
CA LEU A 75 -11.10 2.33 -7.42
C LEU A 75 -11.57 1.04 -6.74
N ARG A 76 -12.60 0.35 -7.26
CA ARG A 76 -13.04 -0.94 -6.73
C ARG A 76 -11.98 -2.03 -6.89
N ALA A 77 -11.28 -2.04 -8.05
CA ALA A 77 -10.21 -2.98 -8.30
C ALA A 77 -8.99 -2.72 -7.40
N GLU A 78 -8.64 -1.45 -7.17
CA GLU A 78 -7.59 -1.04 -6.24
C GLU A 78 -7.90 -1.43 -4.80
N GLU A 79 -9.14 -1.20 -4.33
CA GLU A 79 -9.59 -1.60 -2.99
C GLU A 79 -9.48 -3.12 -2.80
N ALA A 80 -10.00 -3.92 -3.75
CA ALA A 80 -9.92 -5.38 -3.69
C ALA A 80 -8.47 -5.86 -3.68
N SER A 81 -7.62 -5.27 -4.51
CA SER A 81 -6.17 -5.57 -4.58
C SER A 81 -5.46 -5.17 -3.29
N GLY A 82 -5.83 -4.04 -2.69
CA GLY A 82 -5.32 -3.59 -1.40
C GLY A 82 -5.60 -4.58 -0.26
N VAL A 83 -6.78 -5.21 -0.25
CA VAL A 83 -7.12 -6.28 0.71
C VAL A 83 -6.24 -7.51 0.51
N VAL A 84 -6.00 -7.94 -0.75
CA VAL A 84 -5.09 -9.06 -1.05
C VAL A 84 -3.70 -8.77 -0.50
N LEU A 85 -3.11 -7.62 -0.84
CA LEU A 85 -1.77 -7.25 -0.39
C LEU A 85 -1.66 -7.19 1.13
N ALA A 86 -2.66 -6.65 1.83
CA ALA A 86 -2.69 -6.59 3.29
C ALA A 86 -2.76 -7.99 3.93
N THR A 87 -3.55 -8.91 3.36
CA THR A 87 -3.67 -10.29 3.87
C THR A 87 -2.43 -11.13 3.57
N GLU A 88 -1.78 -10.93 2.42
CA GLU A 88 -0.49 -11.55 2.07
C GLU A 88 0.63 -11.08 3.01
N ALA A 89 0.69 -9.79 3.33
CA ALA A 89 1.66 -9.26 4.30
C ALA A 89 1.43 -9.82 5.71
N ALA A 90 0.17 -9.95 6.14
CA ALA A 90 -0.18 -10.58 7.42
C ALA A 90 0.21 -12.07 7.45
N LEU A 91 0.05 -12.81 6.35
CA LEU A 91 0.49 -14.19 6.22
C LEU A 91 2.01 -14.34 6.37
N VAL A 92 2.79 -13.47 5.71
CA VAL A 92 4.27 -13.47 5.84
C VAL A 92 4.67 -13.25 7.30
N THR A 93 4.03 -12.31 8.00
CA THR A 93 4.30 -12.04 9.43
C THR A 93 3.97 -13.25 10.30
N ALA A 94 2.82 -13.87 10.11
CA ALA A 94 2.41 -15.06 10.86
C ALA A 94 3.32 -16.27 10.58
N GLN A 95 3.81 -16.42 9.36
CA GLN A 95 4.77 -17.46 9.01
C GLN A 95 6.10 -17.26 9.74
N GLN A 96 6.65 -16.04 9.69
CA GLN A 96 7.91 -15.70 10.40
C GLN A 96 7.80 -15.93 11.90
N HIS A 97 6.65 -15.59 12.50
CA HIS A 97 6.38 -15.83 13.92
C HIS A 97 6.35 -17.33 14.24
N ALA A 98 5.64 -18.13 13.45
CA ALA A 98 5.58 -19.58 13.64
C ALA A 98 6.95 -20.24 13.48
N ASP A 99 7.75 -19.83 12.51
CA ASP A 99 9.10 -20.36 12.28
C ASP A 99 10.05 -20.00 13.45
N ALA A 100 9.95 -18.78 13.99
CA ALA A 100 10.75 -18.35 15.14
C ALA A 100 10.44 -19.17 16.41
N ILE A 101 9.15 -19.36 16.73
CA ILE A 101 8.73 -20.18 17.88
C ILE A 101 9.12 -21.65 17.68
N ALA A 102 8.99 -22.19 16.48
CA ALA A 102 9.40 -23.56 16.17
C ALA A 102 10.90 -23.76 16.38
N ALA A 103 11.74 -22.80 15.98
CA ALA A 103 13.18 -22.84 16.21
C ALA A 103 13.52 -22.78 17.70
N GLU A 104 12.86 -21.92 18.49
CA GLU A 104 13.07 -21.86 19.94
C GLU A 104 12.64 -23.15 20.62
N LEU A 105 11.50 -23.73 20.26
CA LEU A 105 11.04 -25.01 20.79
C LEU A 105 12.03 -26.14 20.47
N ALA A 106 12.59 -26.19 19.27
CA ALA A 106 13.59 -27.19 18.89
C ALA A 106 14.86 -27.06 19.73
N ALA A 107 15.30 -25.84 20.04
CA ALA A 107 16.47 -25.59 20.89
C ALA A 107 16.21 -26.04 22.32
N VAL A 108 15.05 -25.74 22.89
CA VAL A 108 14.70 -26.16 24.28
C VAL A 108 14.52 -27.68 24.37
N ARG A 109 13.97 -28.34 23.35
CA ARG A 109 13.90 -29.82 23.30
C ARG A 109 15.27 -30.49 23.35
N ALA A 110 16.24 -29.94 22.63
CA ALA A 110 17.62 -30.43 22.68
C ALA A 110 18.25 -30.19 24.08
N GLU A 111 17.93 -29.10 24.76
CA GLU A 111 18.34 -28.81 26.13
C GLU A 111 17.73 -29.80 27.13
N VAL A 112 16.43 -30.08 27.02
CA VAL A 112 15.72 -31.07 27.84
C VAL A 112 16.33 -32.47 27.65
N GLU A 113 16.56 -32.90 26.41
CA GLU A 113 17.17 -34.20 26.09
C GLU A 113 18.56 -34.34 26.76
N LYS A 114 19.41 -33.33 26.65
CA LYS A 114 20.72 -33.29 27.30
C LYS A 114 20.62 -33.38 28.81
N THR A 115 19.74 -32.57 29.42
CA THR A 115 19.57 -32.56 30.89
C THR A 115 19.00 -33.91 31.41
N GLN A 116 18.12 -34.56 30.64
CA GLN A 116 17.62 -35.91 30.92
C GLN A 116 18.74 -36.97 30.86
N GLU A 117 19.69 -36.85 29.91
CA GLU A 117 20.88 -37.72 29.86
C GLU A 117 21.79 -37.54 31.08
N ASP A 118 21.97 -36.28 31.54
CA ASP A 118 22.75 -35.97 32.74
C ASP A 118 22.08 -36.58 33.99
N VAL A 119 20.73 -36.42 34.16
CA VAL A 119 19.99 -37.06 35.23
C VAL A 119 20.07 -38.58 35.19
N ALA A 120 19.93 -39.18 33.98
CA ALA A 120 20.06 -40.62 33.80
C ALA A 120 21.46 -41.14 34.17
N THR A 121 22.49 -40.34 33.90
CA THR A 121 23.88 -40.66 34.25
C THR A 121 24.08 -40.64 35.78
N ILE A 122 23.63 -39.57 36.46
CA ILE A 122 23.61 -39.47 37.90
C ILE A 122 22.86 -40.66 38.53
N GLY A 123 21.67 -41.01 37.98
CA GLY A 123 20.89 -42.15 38.46
C GLY A 123 21.60 -43.50 38.29
N ARG A 124 22.30 -43.71 37.15
CA ARG A 124 23.10 -44.92 36.95
C ARG A 124 24.28 -45.01 37.92
N GLU A 125 25.02 -43.92 38.09
CA GLU A 125 26.12 -43.83 39.02
C GLU A 125 25.66 -44.11 40.46
N ALA A 126 24.54 -43.51 40.91
CA ALA A 126 23.97 -43.78 42.20
C ALA A 126 23.50 -45.23 42.38
N TYR A 127 22.99 -45.87 41.33
CA TYR A 127 22.57 -47.28 41.39
C TYR A 127 23.76 -48.25 41.38
N MET A 128 24.74 -48.00 40.53
CA MET A 128 25.97 -48.86 40.42
C MET A 128 26.89 -48.62 41.62
N GLY A 129 26.91 -47.43 42.18
CA GLY A 129 27.66 -47.07 43.39
C GLY A 129 26.92 -47.36 44.71
N ALA A 130 25.88 -48.17 44.68
CA ALA A 130 25.16 -48.53 45.92
C ALA A 130 26.07 -49.19 46.99
N ASP A 131 27.12 -49.94 46.53
CA ASP A 131 28.19 -50.42 47.42
C ASP A 131 29.14 -49.29 47.86
N GLU A 132 29.34 -48.25 47.02
CA GLU A 132 30.09 -47.04 47.36
C GLU A 132 29.32 -46.13 48.36
N ALA A 133 27.99 -46.02 48.22
CA ALA A 133 27.16 -45.28 49.22
C ALA A 133 27.18 -45.93 50.62
N LEU A 134 27.30 -47.24 50.69
CA LEU A 134 27.62 -47.95 51.91
C LEU A 134 29.05 -47.62 52.37
N SER A 135 30.00 -47.55 51.45
CA SER A 135 31.36 -47.12 51.71
C SER A 135 31.46 -45.64 52.14
N GLU A 136 30.65 -44.74 51.59
CA GLU A 136 30.55 -43.33 52.00
C GLU A 136 30.01 -43.21 53.42
N MET A 137 28.98 -43.99 53.76
CA MET A 137 28.45 -44.05 55.14
C MET A 137 29.43 -44.72 56.11
N GLU A 138 30.16 -45.75 55.66
CA GLU A 138 31.21 -46.39 56.39
C GLU A 138 32.40 -45.43 56.62
N MET A 139 32.74 -44.61 55.58
CA MET A 139 33.75 -43.56 55.66
C MET A 139 33.39 -42.51 56.72
N VAL A 140 32.14 -42.06 56.77
CA VAL A 140 31.66 -41.12 57.80
C VAL A 140 31.69 -41.73 59.21
N LEU A 141 31.44 -43.04 59.32
CA LEU A 141 31.49 -43.77 60.57
C LEU A 141 32.90 -44.07 61.09
N HIS A 142 33.91 -44.10 60.21
CA HIS A 142 35.31 -44.34 60.48
C HIS A 142 36.21 -43.11 60.39
N ALA A 143 35.66 -41.90 60.48
CA ALA A 143 36.43 -40.66 60.51
C ALA A 143 37.37 -40.59 61.70
N ASP A 144 38.65 -40.38 61.49
CA ASP A 144 39.71 -40.35 62.49
C ASP A 144 39.66 -39.13 63.40
N GLY A 145 38.67 -38.25 63.25
CA GLY A 145 38.46 -37.09 64.13
C GLY A 145 37.35 -36.12 63.67
N PRO A 146 36.96 -35.14 64.56
CA PRO A 146 35.89 -34.20 64.22
C PRO A 146 36.09 -33.34 63.02
N GLY A 147 37.37 -33.04 62.63
CA GLY A 147 37.68 -32.25 61.44
C GLY A 147 37.42 -32.99 60.13
N GLU A 148 37.76 -34.27 60.06
CA GLU A 148 37.54 -35.15 58.92
C GLU A 148 36.04 -35.42 58.72
N LEU A 149 35.29 -35.63 59.79
CA LEU A 149 33.85 -35.79 59.75
C LEU A 149 33.15 -34.57 59.15
N ILE A 150 33.58 -33.35 59.56
CA ILE A 150 33.01 -32.12 59.01
C ILE A 150 33.32 -31.98 57.52
N GLN A 151 34.55 -32.33 57.08
CA GLN A 151 34.95 -32.23 55.70
C GLN A 151 34.18 -33.24 54.81
N GLN A 152 33.97 -34.46 55.26
CA GLN A 152 33.20 -35.50 54.57
C GLN A 152 31.73 -35.12 54.49
N ALA A 153 31.12 -34.62 55.57
CA ALA A 153 29.77 -34.13 55.59
C ALA A 153 29.57 -32.94 54.64
N ALA A 154 30.55 -32.02 54.56
CA ALA A 154 30.49 -30.90 53.61
C ALA A 154 30.57 -31.35 52.14
N THR A 155 31.37 -32.39 51.85
CA THR A 155 31.44 -32.96 50.47
C THR A 155 30.13 -33.64 50.10
N LEU A 156 29.51 -34.41 50.96
CA LEU A 156 28.18 -35.03 50.73
C LEU A 156 27.07 -33.99 50.57
N ASP A 157 27.09 -32.92 51.36
CA ASP A 157 26.16 -31.81 51.23
C ASP A 157 26.32 -31.09 49.86
N HIS A 158 27.57 -30.89 49.42
CA HIS A 158 27.87 -30.30 48.13
C HIS A 158 27.37 -31.17 46.96
N LEU A 159 27.66 -32.47 46.95
CA LEU A 159 27.16 -33.42 45.95
C LEU A 159 25.64 -33.52 45.94
N GLY A 160 25.00 -33.51 47.11
CA GLY A 160 23.55 -33.48 47.23
C GLY A 160 22.91 -32.23 46.62
N LYS A 161 23.54 -31.09 46.84
CA LYS A 161 23.12 -29.82 46.24
C LYS A 161 23.29 -29.79 44.72
N GLU A 162 24.43 -30.26 44.21
CA GLU A 162 24.63 -30.36 42.77
C GLU A 162 23.56 -31.24 42.08
N ARG A 163 23.27 -32.43 42.65
CA ARG A 163 22.22 -33.32 42.13
C ARG A 163 20.84 -32.67 42.18
N ALA A 164 20.52 -31.95 43.28
CA ALA A 164 19.27 -31.23 43.41
C ALA A 164 19.14 -30.12 42.37
N THR A 165 20.22 -29.38 42.06
CA THR A 165 20.24 -28.33 41.04
C THR A 165 19.95 -28.91 39.65
N VAL A 166 20.56 -30.05 39.26
CA VAL A 166 20.29 -30.68 37.94
C VAL A 166 18.83 -31.10 37.80
N LEU A 167 18.20 -31.61 38.89
CA LEU A 167 16.78 -31.97 38.87
C LEU A 167 15.88 -30.74 38.77
N GLU A 168 16.24 -29.65 39.46
CA GLU A 168 15.51 -28.37 39.36
C GLU A 168 15.61 -27.78 37.96
N ASP A 169 16.81 -27.79 37.36
CA ASP A 169 17.04 -27.34 35.97
C ASP A 169 16.22 -28.16 34.97
N LEU A 170 16.13 -29.48 35.14
CA LEU A 170 15.27 -30.33 34.33
C LEU A 170 13.80 -29.91 34.42
N GLN A 171 13.28 -29.69 35.63
CA GLN A 171 11.90 -29.29 35.82
C GLN A 171 11.59 -27.92 35.20
N VAL A 172 12.54 -26.97 35.28
CA VAL A 172 12.40 -25.64 34.70
C VAL A 172 12.43 -25.72 33.17
N THR A 173 13.35 -26.51 32.60
CA THR A 173 13.44 -26.66 31.12
C THR A 173 12.25 -27.42 30.55
N GLU A 174 11.75 -28.48 31.20
CA GLU A 174 10.50 -29.17 30.80
C GLU A 174 9.27 -28.25 30.89
N ALA A 175 9.17 -27.42 31.91
CA ALA A 175 8.10 -26.43 32.03
C ALA A 175 8.17 -25.38 30.91
N ARG A 176 9.39 -24.96 30.51
CA ARG A 176 9.64 -24.05 29.39
C ARG A 176 9.27 -24.73 28.06
N GLU A 177 9.65 -25.98 27.85
CA GLU A 177 9.27 -26.76 26.65
C GLU A 177 7.75 -26.83 26.53
N ALA A 178 7.04 -27.22 27.59
CA ALA A 178 5.60 -27.34 27.59
C ALA A 178 4.88 -25.99 27.31
N ARG A 179 5.46 -24.87 27.70
CA ARG A 179 4.96 -23.53 27.36
C ARG A 179 5.17 -23.25 25.88
N LEU A 180 6.40 -23.43 25.37
CA LEU A 180 6.73 -23.19 23.97
C LEU A 180 5.98 -24.12 23.01
N ASP A 181 5.69 -25.36 23.40
CA ASP A 181 4.85 -26.27 22.59
C ASP A 181 3.41 -25.74 22.43
N ARG A 182 2.83 -25.15 23.48
CA ARG A 182 1.52 -24.48 23.36
C ARG A 182 1.59 -23.23 22.50
N GLU A 183 2.63 -22.41 22.64
CA GLU A 183 2.85 -21.22 21.84
C GLU A 183 3.07 -21.58 20.35
N ALA A 184 3.85 -22.63 20.06
CA ALA A 184 4.05 -23.13 18.71
C ALA A 184 2.76 -23.61 18.05
N LYS A 185 1.91 -24.35 18.78
CA LYS A 185 0.60 -24.76 18.30
C LYS A 185 -0.32 -23.57 18.01
N ALA A 186 -0.28 -22.54 18.86
CA ALA A 186 -1.04 -21.31 18.64
C ALA A 186 -0.54 -20.53 17.43
N ALA A 187 0.77 -20.39 17.26
CA ALA A 187 1.38 -19.70 16.10
C ALA A 187 1.10 -20.43 14.77
N VAL A 188 1.10 -21.76 14.76
CA VAL A 188 0.68 -22.55 13.60
C VAL A 188 -0.79 -22.30 13.26
N ALA A 189 -1.67 -22.29 14.26
CA ALA A 189 -3.09 -22.01 14.05
C ALA A 189 -3.33 -20.58 13.52
N GLU A 190 -2.56 -19.60 13.99
CA GLU A 190 -2.59 -18.22 13.49
C GLU A 190 -2.15 -18.14 12.04
N ARG A 191 -1.03 -18.80 11.68
CA ARG A 191 -0.54 -18.91 10.29
C ARG A 191 -1.57 -19.56 9.38
N ASP A 192 -2.22 -20.65 9.80
CA ASP A 192 -3.23 -21.36 9.02
C ASP A 192 -4.47 -20.48 8.81
N ALA A 193 -4.87 -19.72 9.82
CA ALA A 193 -5.96 -18.75 9.71
C ALA A 193 -5.59 -17.59 8.76
N ALA A 194 -4.36 -17.07 8.82
CA ALA A 194 -3.88 -16.06 7.89
C ALA A 194 -3.80 -16.58 6.45
N THR A 195 -3.34 -17.82 6.25
CA THR A 195 -3.34 -18.49 4.94
C THR A 195 -4.74 -18.56 4.34
N LYS A 196 -5.72 -18.98 5.14
CA LYS A 196 -7.12 -19.07 4.70
C LYS A 196 -7.66 -17.69 4.30
N LYS A 197 -7.42 -16.66 5.11
CA LYS A 197 -7.85 -15.29 4.82
C LYS A 197 -7.21 -14.75 3.53
N ALA A 198 -5.92 -14.97 3.32
CA ALA A 198 -5.24 -14.54 2.10
C ALA A 198 -5.81 -15.24 0.86
N GLN A 199 -6.09 -16.54 0.96
CA GLN A 199 -6.70 -17.32 -0.12
C GLN A 199 -8.13 -16.84 -0.45
N GLU A 200 -8.94 -16.57 0.57
CA GLU A 200 -10.30 -16.03 0.40
C GLU A 200 -10.28 -14.65 -0.23
N ALA A 201 -9.42 -13.75 0.27
CA ALA A 201 -9.26 -12.41 -0.29
C ALA A 201 -8.82 -12.45 -1.77
N LYS A 202 -7.84 -13.31 -2.09
CA LYS A 202 -7.38 -13.51 -3.47
C LYS A 202 -8.50 -14.02 -4.37
N THR A 203 -9.28 -15.01 -3.93
CA THR A 203 -10.39 -15.56 -4.72
C THR A 203 -11.44 -14.50 -5.02
N VAL A 204 -11.80 -13.68 -4.03
CA VAL A 204 -12.76 -12.56 -4.21
C VAL A 204 -12.21 -11.52 -5.16
N ALA A 205 -10.94 -11.13 -5.00
CA ALA A 205 -10.31 -10.15 -5.89
C ALA A 205 -10.21 -10.66 -7.34
N ASP A 206 -9.79 -11.91 -7.55
CA ASP A 206 -9.68 -12.52 -8.88
C ASP A 206 -11.06 -12.58 -9.58
N GLN A 207 -12.14 -12.87 -8.84
CA GLN A 207 -13.52 -12.86 -9.37
C GLN A 207 -13.95 -11.45 -9.77
N LEU A 208 -13.76 -10.46 -8.87
CA LEU A 208 -14.10 -9.06 -9.15
C LEU A 208 -13.33 -8.52 -10.36
N LEU A 209 -12.04 -8.86 -10.46
CA LEU A 209 -11.21 -8.45 -11.60
C LEU A 209 -11.66 -9.10 -12.90
N ALA A 210 -12.03 -10.40 -12.89
CA ALA A 210 -12.51 -11.09 -14.07
C ALA A 210 -13.86 -10.54 -14.56
N GLU A 211 -14.79 -10.24 -13.64
CA GLU A 211 -16.06 -9.61 -13.96
C GLU A 211 -15.89 -8.18 -14.48
N ALA A 212 -14.98 -7.41 -13.85
CA ALA A 212 -14.74 -6.03 -14.22
C ALA A 212 -13.98 -5.87 -15.56
N GLN A 213 -13.16 -6.84 -15.97
CA GLN A 213 -12.26 -6.68 -17.13
C GLN A 213 -13.03 -6.43 -18.43
N ALA A 214 -14.08 -7.21 -18.69
CA ALA A 214 -14.87 -7.03 -19.92
C ALA A 214 -15.60 -5.69 -19.95
N GLU A 215 -16.12 -5.23 -18.80
CA GLU A 215 -16.76 -3.93 -18.69
C GLU A 215 -15.74 -2.80 -18.80
N PHE A 216 -14.57 -2.93 -18.22
CA PHE A 216 -13.46 -1.98 -18.32
C PHE A 216 -13.03 -1.81 -19.79
N ASP A 217 -12.82 -2.91 -20.53
CA ASP A 217 -12.45 -2.88 -21.93
C ASP A 217 -13.55 -2.21 -22.79
N ALA A 218 -14.82 -2.52 -22.51
CA ALA A 218 -15.95 -1.90 -23.20
C ALA A 218 -16.05 -0.39 -22.93
N LEU A 219 -15.90 0.03 -21.67
CA LEU A 219 -15.93 1.44 -21.30
C LEU A 219 -14.72 2.21 -21.85
N THR A 220 -13.56 1.59 -21.91
CA THR A 220 -12.35 2.19 -22.51
C THR A 220 -12.56 2.40 -24.01
N ALA A 221 -13.15 1.44 -24.70
CA ALA A 221 -13.50 1.57 -26.11
C ALA A 221 -14.60 2.63 -26.34
N GLU A 222 -15.63 2.69 -25.48
CA GLU A 222 -16.65 3.73 -25.49
C GLU A 222 -16.05 5.12 -25.30
N LYS A 223 -15.15 5.29 -24.34
CA LYS A 223 -14.43 6.55 -24.10
C LYS A 223 -13.65 6.99 -25.34
N ALA A 224 -12.85 6.12 -25.92
CA ALA A 224 -12.06 6.44 -27.11
C ALA A 224 -12.95 6.83 -28.31
N ALA A 225 -14.10 6.15 -28.49
CA ALA A 225 -15.06 6.49 -29.53
C ALA A 225 -15.72 7.86 -29.29
N LEU A 226 -16.08 8.18 -28.05
CA LEU A 226 -16.65 9.48 -27.67
C LEU A 226 -15.64 10.63 -27.82
N GLU A 227 -14.37 10.41 -27.46
CA GLU A 227 -13.29 11.39 -27.65
C GLU A 227 -13.09 11.70 -29.15
N ALA A 228 -13.13 10.68 -30.01
CA ALA A 228 -13.04 10.87 -31.45
C ALA A 228 -14.25 11.66 -32.02
N GLN A 229 -15.47 11.34 -31.60
CA GLN A 229 -16.68 12.04 -32.01
C GLN A 229 -16.71 13.48 -31.49
N LEU A 230 -16.30 13.70 -30.24
CA LEU A 230 -16.20 15.04 -29.66
C LEU A 230 -15.22 15.91 -30.46
N ARG A 231 -14.03 15.39 -30.75
CA ARG A 231 -13.03 16.09 -31.59
C ARG A 231 -13.60 16.47 -32.94
N GLU A 232 -14.32 15.57 -33.60
CA GLU A 232 -14.93 15.85 -34.91
C GLU A 232 -16.00 16.95 -34.80
N ALA A 233 -16.86 16.91 -33.80
CA ALA A 233 -17.88 17.89 -33.51
C ALA A 233 -17.30 19.27 -33.14
N GLU A 234 -16.20 19.32 -32.39
CA GLU A 234 -15.50 20.56 -32.05
C GLU A 234 -14.82 21.20 -33.28
N ILE A 235 -14.17 20.41 -34.14
CA ILE A 235 -13.62 20.87 -35.40
C ILE A 235 -14.75 21.43 -36.31
N LYS A 236 -15.88 20.76 -36.34
CA LYS A 236 -17.07 21.22 -37.09
C LYS A 236 -17.62 22.52 -36.53
N MET A 237 -17.64 22.68 -35.21
CA MET A 237 -18.02 23.92 -34.56
C MET A 237 -17.11 25.09 -34.97
N LEU A 238 -15.80 24.91 -34.99
CA LEU A 238 -14.84 25.92 -35.45
C LEU A 238 -15.08 26.30 -36.93
N ALA A 239 -15.40 25.30 -37.76
CA ALA A 239 -15.75 25.57 -39.18
C ALA A 239 -17.03 26.41 -39.30
N VAL A 240 -18.08 26.12 -38.54
CA VAL A 240 -19.33 26.91 -38.54
C VAL A 240 -19.10 28.32 -38.01
N GLN A 241 -18.14 28.51 -37.10
CA GLN A 241 -17.71 29.82 -36.62
C GLN A 241 -16.86 30.61 -37.62
N GLY A 242 -16.51 30.02 -38.78
CA GLY A 242 -15.77 30.66 -39.85
C GLY A 242 -14.27 30.57 -39.73
N ASP A 243 -13.74 29.64 -38.92
CA ASP A 243 -12.31 29.39 -38.84
C ASP A 243 -11.78 28.87 -40.19
N ALA A 244 -10.65 29.44 -40.67
CA ALA A 244 -10.08 29.11 -41.97
C ALA A 244 -9.36 27.74 -41.99
N ASP A 245 -8.88 27.27 -40.82
CA ASP A 245 -8.24 25.95 -40.64
C ASP A 245 -8.66 25.34 -39.31
N PRO A 246 -9.89 24.82 -39.21
CA PRO A 246 -10.47 24.34 -37.96
C PRO A 246 -9.67 23.22 -37.30
N ALA A 247 -9.05 22.34 -38.08
CA ALA A 247 -8.27 21.22 -37.55
C ALA A 247 -6.95 21.68 -36.91
N ALA A 248 -6.25 22.64 -37.56
CA ALA A 248 -5.04 23.22 -36.96
C ALA A 248 -5.34 24.07 -35.74
N THR A 249 -6.45 24.80 -35.74
CA THR A 249 -6.91 25.58 -34.58
C THR A 249 -7.27 24.64 -33.42
N TRP A 250 -8.00 23.55 -33.66
CA TRP A 250 -8.31 22.55 -32.66
C TRP A 250 -7.03 21.97 -32.03
N THR A 251 -6.07 21.57 -32.86
CA THR A 251 -4.77 21.00 -32.42
C THR A 251 -4.00 21.97 -31.52
N ARG A 252 -4.03 23.28 -31.84
CA ARG A 252 -3.38 24.31 -31.00
C ARG A 252 -4.08 24.51 -29.67
N LEU A 253 -5.40 24.48 -29.65
CA LEU A 253 -6.20 24.62 -28.39
C LEU A 253 -6.02 23.41 -27.47
N ASP A 254 -6.06 22.19 -28.00
CA ASP A 254 -5.80 20.96 -27.27
C ASP A 254 -4.37 20.91 -26.67
N ALA A 255 -3.37 21.34 -27.47
CA ALA A 255 -2.00 21.43 -26.98
C ALA A 255 -1.82 22.51 -25.88
N ALA A 256 -2.53 23.65 -26.00
CA ALA A 256 -2.51 24.70 -24.99
C ALA A 256 -3.16 24.25 -23.69
N GLU A 257 -4.29 23.55 -23.75
CA GLU A 257 -4.96 22.98 -22.57
C GLU A 257 -4.07 21.96 -21.85
N LYS A 258 -3.43 21.05 -22.58
CA LYS A 258 -2.48 20.09 -22.05
C LYS A 258 -1.26 20.75 -21.41
N SER A 259 -0.76 21.88 -21.96
CA SER A 259 0.39 22.60 -21.41
C SER A 259 0.08 23.40 -20.15
N VAL A 260 -1.14 23.96 -20.02
CA VAL A 260 -1.57 24.65 -18.77
C VAL A 260 -1.68 23.66 -17.60
N SER A 261 -1.99 22.40 -17.87
CA SER A 261 -2.11 21.34 -16.87
C SER A 261 -0.77 20.95 -16.23
N THR A 262 0.37 21.29 -16.84
CA THR A 262 1.72 20.90 -16.36
C THR A 262 2.39 21.91 -15.43
N LEU A 263 1.77 23.05 -15.13
CA LEU A 263 2.38 24.15 -14.37
C LEU A 263 1.92 24.17 -12.89
N SER A 264 2.11 23.11 -12.11
CA SER A 264 1.80 23.18 -10.69
C SER A 264 2.60 22.22 -9.81
N ALA A 265 3.89 22.45 -9.68
CA ALA A 265 4.67 21.99 -8.54
C ALA A 265 5.63 23.10 -8.13
N SER A 266 5.14 24.05 -7.32
CA SER A 266 5.97 25.11 -6.73
C SER A 266 5.98 24.97 -5.20
N GLY A 267 6.88 24.12 -4.72
CA GLY A 267 7.29 24.01 -3.32
C GLY A 267 8.77 23.64 -3.29
N GLY A 268 9.48 24.00 -2.22
CA GLY A 268 10.93 23.68 -2.08
C GLY A 268 11.23 22.20 -1.87
N GLY A 269 10.22 21.32 -1.83
CA GLY A 269 10.36 19.88 -1.66
C GLY A 269 10.44 19.10 -2.98
N ILE A 270 10.76 17.82 -2.88
CA ILE A 270 10.86 16.90 -4.03
C ILE A 270 9.53 16.21 -4.22
N ALA A 271 8.79 16.55 -5.29
CA ALA A 271 7.56 15.90 -5.66
C ALA A 271 7.81 14.46 -6.16
N PRO A 272 6.91 13.51 -5.91
CA PRO A 272 7.04 12.14 -6.39
C PRO A 272 7.16 12.03 -7.91
N THR A 273 6.47 12.90 -8.65
CA THR A 273 6.60 13.07 -10.10
C THR A 273 6.09 14.45 -10.51
N GLN A 274 6.37 14.86 -11.73
CA GLN A 274 5.77 16.05 -12.34
C GLN A 274 4.50 15.65 -13.08
N GLY A 275 3.40 16.38 -12.84
CA GLY A 275 2.14 16.08 -13.50
C GLY A 275 0.96 16.84 -12.89
N ARG A 276 -0.24 16.52 -13.34
CA ARG A 276 -1.49 17.07 -12.84
C ARG A 276 -2.18 16.09 -11.88
N VAL A 277 -2.52 16.54 -10.68
CA VAL A 277 -3.36 15.73 -9.78
C VAL A 277 -4.74 15.54 -10.40
N THR A 278 -5.13 14.30 -10.62
CA THR A 278 -6.39 13.92 -11.22
C THR A 278 -7.37 13.32 -10.22
N SER A 279 -6.85 12.70 -9.15
CA SER A 279 -7.67 12.01 -8.17
C SER A 279 -7.05 12.18 -6.78
N CYS A 280 -7.88 12.59 -5.78
CA CYS A 280 -7.43 12.82 -4.41
C CYS A 280 -7.76 11.60 -3.53
N TYR A 281 -7.03 11.44 -2.43
CA TYR A 281 -7.37 10.50 -1.37
C TYR A 281 -8.77 10.76 -0.81
N GLY A 282 -9.55 9.70 -0.57
CA GLY A 282 -10.85 9.81 0.09
C GLY A 282 -11.95 8.94 -0.50
N ALA A 283 -13.08 8.89 0.22
CA ALA A 283 -14.23 8.08 -0.17
C ALA A 283 -15.01 8.71 -1.34
N ARG A 284 -15.33 7.88 -2.34
CA ARG A 284 -16.20 8.25 -3.49
C ARG A 284 -16.97 7.02 -3.94
N TRP A 285 -18.24 7.24 -4.32
CA TRP A 285 -19.13 6.19 -4.86
C TRP A 285 -19.17 4.89 -4.04
N GLY A 286 -18.95 5.01 -2.70
CA GLY A 286 -18.95 3.85 -1.79
C GLY A 286 -17.64 3.09 -1.72
N THR A 287 -16.60 3.55 -2.41
CA THR A 287 -15.24 2.99 -2.44
C THR A 287 -14.24 4.03 -1.93
N MET A 288 -13.13 3.58 -1.35
CA MET A 288 -12.07 4.45 -0.84
C MET A 288 -10.90 4.51 -1.81
N HIS A 289 -10.56 5.71 -2.31
CA HIS A 289 -9.29 5.94 -2.99
C HIS A 289 -8.19 6.13 -1.94
N LEU A 290 -7.23 5.21 -1.94
CA LEU A 290 -6.23 5.07 -0.86
C LEU A 290 -4.95 5.87 -1.10
N GLY A 291 -4.88 6.63 -2.21
CA GLY A 291 -3.75 7.42 -2.61
C GLY A 291 -4.11 8.73 -3.30
N VAL A 292 -3.16 9.28 -4.01
CA VAL A 292 -3.31 10.44 -4.91
C VAL A 292 -2.79 10.06 -6.28
N ASP A 293 -3.59 10.34 -7.33
CA ASP A 293 -3.19 10.09 -8.72
C ASP A 293 -2.63 11.35 -9.35
N ILE A 294 -1.45 11.22 -9.94
CA ILE A 294 -0.75 12.29 -10.64
C ILE A 294 -0.58 11.88 -12.10
N ALA A 295 -1.45 12.40 -12.97
CA ALA A 295 -1.40 12.14 -14.40
C ALA A 295 -0.15 12.77 -15.03
N ALA A 296 0.60 11.95 -15.74
CA ALA A 296 1.81 12.35 -16.48
C ALA A 296 2.06 11.35 -17.63
N PRO A 297 2.78 11.74 -18.70
CA PRO A 297 3.15 10.82 -19.78
C PRO A 297 3.92 9.60 -19.27
N ILE A 298 3.74 8.45 -19.95
CA ILE A 298 4.57 7.25 -19.71
C ILE A 298 6.04 7.62 -19.89
N GLY A 299 6.90 7.18 -18.96
CA GLY A 299 8.34 7.48 -18.95
C GLY A 299 8.71 8.76 -18.18
N THR A 300 7.72 9.51 -17.62
CA THR A 300 8.02 10.63 -16.74
C THR A 300 8.73 10.10 -15.48
N PRO A 301 9.87 10.70 -15.04
CA PRO A 301 10.61 10.25 -13.87
C PRO A 301 9.78 10.26 -12.59
N VAL A 302 9.95 9.22 -11.78
CA VAL A 302 9.38 9.09 -10.43
C VAL A 302 10.52 9.11 -9.42
N PHE A 303 10.41 9.99 -8.42
CA PHE A 303 11.42 10.24 -7.41
C PHE A 303 10.90 9.90 -6.01
N THR A 304 11.80 9.47 -5.11
CA THR A 304 11.46 9.42 -3.70
C THR A 304 11.62 10.80 -3.06
N PRO A 305 10.59 11.33 -2.35
CA PRO A 305 10.66 12.63 -1.69
C PRO A 305 11.72 12.71 -0.58
N GLU A 306 11.98 11.60 0.10
CA GLU A 306 12.91 11.47 1.22
C GLU A 306 13.83 10.27 1.08
N PRO A 307 14.95 10.22 1.82
CA PRO A 307 15.79 9.02 1.87
C PRO A 307 15.02 7.85 2.51
N GLY A 308 15.41 6.63 2.18
CA GLY A 308 14.75 5.45 2.74
C GLY A 308 15.37 4.13 2.29
N VAL A 309 14.69 3.05 2.64
CA VAL A 309 15.03 1.67 2.22
C VAL A 309 13.89 1.13 1.38
N VAL A 310 14.21 0.63 0.20
CA VAL A 310 13.21 -0.02 -0.68
C VAL A 310 12.74 -1.32 -0.05
N LEU A 311 11.45 -1.42 0.25
CA LEU A 311 10.84 -2.65 0.77
C LEU A 311 10.40 -3.58 -0.35
N GLN A 312 9.92 -3.01 -1.46
CA GLN A 312 9.39 -3.72 -2.62
C GLN A 312 9.74 -2.98 -3.91
N ALA A 313 10.10 -3.73 -4.95
CA ALA A 313 10.19 -3.23 -6.32
C ALA A 313 9.85 -4.40 -7.27
N GLY A 314 8.69 -4.36 -7.91
CA GLY A 314 8.23 -5.45 -8.76
C GLY A 314 6.73 -5.52 -8.97
N PRO A 315 6.23 -6.69 -9.42
CA PRO A 315 4.80 -6.93 -9.57
C PRO A 315 4.04 -6.75 -8.26
N ALA A 316 2.90 -6.07 -8.32
CA ALA A 316 1.99 -5.87 -7.20
C ALA A 316 0.54 -5.96 -7.71
N SER A 317 -0.31 -6.64 -6.94
CA SER A 317 -1.73 -6.82 -7.30
C SER A 317 -2.40 -5.46 -7.47
N GLY A 318 -3.20 -5.29 -8.52
CA GLY A 318 -3.87 -4.03 -8.85
C GLY A 318 -2.94 -2.99 -9.48
N PHE A 319 -1.77 -2.74 -8.92
CA PHE A 319 -0.81 -1.75 -9.41
C PHE A 319 -0.05 -2.19 -10.67
N GLY A 320 -0.06 -3.48 -11.01
CA GLY A 320 0.78 -4.02 -12.08
C GLY A 320 2.24 -4.06 -11.68
N LEU A 321 2.94 -2.92 -11.66
CA LEU A 321 4.26 -2.75 -11.05
C LEU A 321 4.22 -1.65 -9.99
N ALA A 322 4.89 -1.89 -8.87
CA ALA A 322 5.02 -0.91 -7.79
C ALA A 322 6.42 -0.89 -7.17
N VAL A 323 6.77 0.26 -6.59
CA VAL A 323 7.90 0.43 -5.67
C VAL A 323 7.35 0.87 -4.33
N ALA A 324 7.92 0.37 -3.22
CA ALA A 324 7.63 0.83 -1.87
C ALA A 324 8.92 1.19 -1.15
N VAL A 325 8.96 2.36 -0.50
CA VAL A 325 10.13 2.88 0.21
C VAL A 325 9.75 3.20 1.65
N GLN A 326 10.46 2.65 2.62
CA GLN A 326 10.32 2.99 4.03
C GLN A 326 11.26 4.14 4.39
N HIS A 327 10.72 5.17 5.03
CA HIS A 327 11.43 6.38 5.45
C HIS A 327 11.82 6.34 6.92
N PRO A 328 12.76 7.23 7.37
CA PRO A 328 13.24 7.26 8.75
C PRO A 328 12.16 7.55 9.80
N ASP A 329 11.06 8.22 9.44
CA ASP A 329 9.91 8.49 10.29
C ASP A 329 8.98 7.27 10.46
N GLY A 330 9.30 6.16 9.79
CA GLY A 330 8.51 4.93 9.78
C GLY A 330 7.38 4.91 8.75
N ALA A 331 7.15 6.02 8.03
CA ALA A 331 6.22 6.03 6.90
C ALA A 331 6.75 5.19 5.74
N ILE A 332 5.84 4.61 4.97
CA ILE A 332 6.17 3.87 3.74
C ILE A 332 5.43 4.54 2.59
N THR A 333 6.17 4.99 1.59
CA THR A 333 5.57 5.51 0.35
C THR A 333 5.48 4.41 -0.69
N VAL A 334 4.34 4.33 -1.40
CA VAL A 334 4.08 3.37 -2.47
C VAL A 334 3.83 4.12 -3.77
N TYR A 335 4.46 3.64 -4.83
CA TYR A 335 4.46 4.20 -6.18
C TYR A 335 3.88 3.14 -7.12
N GLY A 336 2.59 3.25 -7.43
CA GLY A 336 1.84 2.30 -8.25
C GLY A 336 1.80 2.67 -9.73
N HIS A 337 1.37 1.72 -10.57
CA HIS A 337 1.20 1.81 -12.02
C HIS A 337 2.45 2.17 -12.81
N VAL A 338 3.65 2.00 -12.21
CA VAL A 338 4.92 2.38 -12.85
C VAL A 338 5.21 1.57 -14.11
N ASN A 339 5.87 2.20 -15.09
CA ASN A 339 6.28 1.56 -16.33
C ASN A 339 7.46 0.61 -16.12
N GLN A 340 8.48 1.11 -15.42
CA GLN A 340 9.67 0.37 -14.99
C GLN A 340 10.22 0.98 -13.71
N PHE A 341 11.02 0.20 -13.00
CA PHE A 341 11.69 0.65 -11.78
C PHE A 341 13.21 0.44 -11.91
N PHE A 342 13.99 1.24 -11.16
CA PHE A 342 15.46 1.29 -11.23
C PHE A 342 16.13 0.93 -9.91
N VAL A 343 15.35 0.39 -8.96
CA VAL A 343 15.80 0.02 -7.61
C VAL A 343 15.38 -1.40 -7.29
N GLN A 344 15.96 -1.98 -6.25
CA GLN A 344 15.63 -3.33 -5.78
C GLN A 344 15.35 -3.34 -4.28
N ALA A 345 14.60 -4.33 -3.80
CA ALA A 345 14.32 -4.50 -2.37
C ALA A 345 15.63 -4.58 -1.56
N GLY A 346 15.68 -3.90 -0.42
CA GLY A 346 16.84 -3.74 0.44
C GLY A 346 17.78 -2.59 0.04
N GLN A 347 17.59 -1.96 -1.12
CA GLN A 347 18.42 -0.84 -1.56
C GLN A 347 18.12 0.41 -0.72
N VAL A 348 19.19 1.10 -0.27
CA VAL A 348 19.09 2.45 0.32
C VAL A 348 18.98 3.47 -0.81
N VAL A 349 18.03 4.39 -0.70
CA VAL A 349 17.78 5.47 -1.65
C VAL A 349 17.90 6.83 -0.95
N THR A 350 18.35 7.85 -1.70
CA THR A 350 18.46 9.23 -1.22
C THR A 350 17.28 10.06 -1.69
N ALA A 351 16.96 11.15 -0.97
CA ALA A 351 15.95 12.09 -1.42
C ALA A 351 16.24 12.61 -2.84
N GLY A 352 15.22 12.63 -3.69
CA GLY A 352 15.35 13.01 -5.11
C GLY A 352 15.97 11.96 -6.01
N GLN A 353 16.27 10.77 -5.50
CA GLN A 353 16.70 9.68 -6.36
C GLN A 353 15.54 9.21 -7.24
N GLN A 354 15.79 9.08 -8.53
CA GLN A 354 14.83 8.43 -9.43
C GLN A 354 14.74 6.94 -9.11
N ILE A 355 13.53 6.47 -8.82
CA ILE A 355 13.26 5.07 -8.45
C ILE A 355 12.46 4.32 -9.50
N ALA A 356 11.68 5.04 -10.32
CA ALA A 356 10.80 4.47 -11.34
C ALA A 356 10.48 5.49 -12.45
N GLU A 357 9.56 5.11 -13.33
CA GLU A 357 8.91 5.97 -14.33
C GLU A 357 7.41 5.77 -14.29
N VAL A 358 6.67 6.85 -14.52
CA VAL A 358 5.20 6.82 -14.69
C VAL A 358 4.82 5.83 -15.79
N GLY A 359 3.80 5.05 -15.53
CA GLY A 359 3.29 4.05 -16.46
C GLY A 359 1.77 4.06 -16.60
N ASN A 360 1.25 2.90 -17.02
CA ASN A 360 -0.18 2.61 -17.14
C ASN A 360 -0.41 1.11 -16.95
N LYS A 361 0.34 0.50 -16.01
CA LYS A 361 0.27 -0.95 -15.76
C LYS A 361 -0.74 -1.26 -14.67
N GLY A 362 -1.28 -2.48 -14.69
CA GLY A 362 -2.30 -2.91 -13.74
C GLY A 362 -3.67 -2.31 -14.04
N GLN A 363 -4.45 -2.07 -13.01
CA GLN A 363 -5.80 -1.49 -13.09
C GLN A 363 -5.71 0.04 -13.16
N SER A 364 -5.49 0.57 -14.35
CA SER A 364 -5.26 2.00 -14.58
C SER A 364 -6.10 2.51 -15.75
N THR A 365 -6.74 3.66 -15.58
CA THR A 365 -7.59 4.31 -16.60
C THR A 365 -6.83 5.16 -17.62
N GLY A 366 -5.53 5.38 -17.38
CA GLY A 366 -4.67 6.19 -18.23
C GLY A 366 -3.30 6.41 -17.58
N PRO A 367 -2.32 6.96 -18.30
CA PRO A 367 -0.98 7.18 -17.75
C PRO A 367 -0.98 8.09 -16.52
N HIS A 368 -0.61 7.54 -15.35
CA HIS A 368 -0.49 8.28 -14.10
C HIS A 368 0.43 7.56 -13.11
N LEU A 369 0.88 8.27 -12.09
CA LEU A 369 1.44 7.72 -10.86
C LEU A 369 0.35 7.67 -9.80
N HIS A 370 0.07 6.50 -9.25
CA HIS A 370 -0.69 6.34 -8.01
C HIS A 370 0.29 6.39 -6.82
N PHE A 371 0.09 7.31 -5.89
CA PHE A 371 0.99 7.54 -4.76
C PHE A 371 0.25 7.38 -3.42
N GLU A 372 0.74 6.46 -2.58
CA GLU A 372 0.19 6.19 -1.24
C GLU A 372 1.22 6.48 -0.14
N VAL A 373 0.73 6.75 1.08
CA VAL A 373 1.52 6.81 2.33
C VAL A 373 0.92 5.82 3.33
N HIS A 374 1.75 4.91 3.83
CA HIS A 374 1.35 3.87 4.78
C HIS A 374 2.06 4.05 6.13
N HIS A 375 1.39 3.62 7.20
CA HIS A 375 1.95 3.54 8.54
C HIS A 375 1.71 2.16 9.16
N GLY A 376 2.59 1.77 10.10
CA GLY A 376 2.47 0.49 10.80
C GLY A 376 2.80 -0.76 9.99
N GLY A 377 3.33 -0.58 8.77
CA GLY A 377 3.73 -1.66 7.86
C GLY A 377 3.23 -1.44 6.44
N LEU A 378 3.86 -2.14 5.49
CA LEU A 378 3.46 -2.09 4.09
C LEU A 378 2.03 -2.66 3.93
N TYR A 379 1.15 -1.91 3.28
CA TYR A 379 -0.26 -2.18 3.06
C TYR A 379 -1.13 -2.26 4.34
N ALA A 380 -0.63 -1.83 5.51
CA ALA A 380 -1.37 -1.85 6.77
C ALA A 380 -2.35 -0.68 6.90
N SER A 381 -1.90 0.49 7.32
CA SER A 381 -2.74 1.70 7.41
C SER A 381 -2.34 2.66 6.31
N ARG A 382 -3.34 3.14 5.55
CA ARG A 382 -3.14 4.07 4.44
C ARG A 382 -3.72 5.42 4.80
N ASP A 383 -2.87 6.42 4.81
CA ASP A 383 -3.23 7.79 5.18
C ASP A 383 -3.25 8.71 3.96
N ASN A 384 -3.92 9.85 4.09
CA ASN A 384 -3.92 10.88 3.05
C ASN A 384 -2.48 11.36 2.76
N PRO A 385 -1.95 11.18 1.54
CA PRO A 385 -0.58 11.57 1.21
C PRO A 385 -0.34 13.09 1.23
N VAL A 386 -1.37 13.91 1.07
CA VAL A 386 -1.23 15.38 0.91
C VAL A 386 -0.60 16.05 2.13
N PRO A 387 -1.02 15.79 3.39
CA PRO A 387 -0.36 16.35 4.56
C PRO A 387 1.10 15.91 4.68
N TRP A 388 1.39 14.62 4.44
CA TRP A 388 2.75 14.08 4.51
C TRP A 388 3.68 14.75 3.50
N LEU A 389 3.22 15.01 2.28
CA LEU A 389 3.95 15.75 1.25
C LEU A 389 4.10 17.24 1.60
N ALA A 390 3.05 17.87 2.16
CA ALA A 390 3.07 19.28 2.53
C ALA A 390 4.09 19.56 3.64
N GLU A 391 4.23 18.71 4.65
CA GLU A 391 5.25 18.79 5.69
C GLU A 391 6.68 18.76 5.11
N ARG A 392 6.86 18.19 3.93
CA ARG A 392 8.12 18.10 3.18
C ARG A 392 8.28 19.19 2.12
N GLY A 393 7.44 20.23 2.18
CA GLY A 393 7.49 21.36 1.26
C GLY A 393 7.02 21.03 -0.15
N VAL A 394 6.30 19.91 -0.34
CA VAL A 394 5.69 19.52 -1.62
C VAL A 394 4.22 19.92 -1.61
N SER A 395 3.86 20.88 -2.46
CA SER A 395 2.45 21.23 -2.71
C SER A 395 1.99 20.52 -3.99
N LEU A 396 1.05 19.61 -3.85
CA LEU A 396 0.34 19.06 -4.99
C LEU A 396 -0.69 20.11 -5.43
N GLY A 397 -0.44 20.77 -6.56
CA GLY A 397 -1.41 21.68 -7.16
C GLY A 397 -2.72 20.97 -7.50
N GLY A 398 -3.87 21.66 -7.40
CA GLY A 398 -5.19 21.11 -7.73
C GLY A 398 -6.16 21.10 -6.54
N SER A 399 -7.20 20.25 -6.63
CA SER A 399 -8.34 20.22 -5.70
C SER A 399 -8.10 19.43 -4.41
N CYS A 400 -6.90 18.95 -4.15
CA CYS A 400 -6.58 18.08 -2.99
C CYS A 400 -6.05 18.85 -1.76
N GLY A 401 -5.86 20.15 -1.87
CA GLY A 401 -5.38 21.00 -0.78
C GLY A 401 -6.50 21.76 -0.07
#